data_af83125909c61a7a154a61026457b291
#
_entry.id   af83125909c61a7a154a61026457b291
#
_cell.length_a   1.000
_cell.length_b   1.000
_cell.length_c   1.000
_cell.angle_alpha   90.00
_cell.angle_beta   90.00
_cell.angle_gamma   90.00
#
_symmetry.space_group_name_H-M   'P 1'
#
loop_
_entity.id
_entity.type
_entity.pdbx_description
1 polymer ?
#
loop_
_entity_poly.entity_id
_entity_poly.type
_entity_poly.pdbx_seq_one_letter_code
_entity_poly.pdbx_strand_id
1 'polypeptide(L)'
;DKREKNDLVTKNFEAFPDVAADIINALLHNGENVVTKENLMPAPTESIYEDKTKMLRNQLEDVAKYEMADGQIRAQYMIANQTTMDTKIVLRKAGYTGAGYREQYEGKATGTYPIIEMILYWGKEHWEKRAGIHELCCEKIPEELRKYVDDIKVHIWEMRYLPRKVRERFHSDMRIVLDYLAEGN
;
A
#
# COMPACT_ATOMS: atom_id res chain seq x y z
N ASP A 1 -20.21 -11.36 -8.30
CA ASP A 1 -19.39 -11.35 -9.50
C ASP A 1 -18.07 -12.07 -9.23
N LYS A 2 -17.49 -12.75 -10.27
CA LYS A 2 -16.23 -13.52 -10.13
C LYS A 2 -15.04 -12.60 -9.73
N ARG A 3 -15.10 -11.32 -10.10
CA ARG A 3 -14.09 -10.31 -9.71
C ARG A 3 -14.18 -10.00 -8.21
N GLU A 4 -15.37 -9.74 -7.68
CA GLU A 4 -15.59 -9.46 -6.26
C GLU A 4 -15.15 -10.65 -5.37
N LYS A 5 -15.37 -11.88 -5.84
CA LYS A 5 -14.88 -13.07 -5.11
C LYS A 5 -13.36 -13.16 -5.10
N ASN A 6 -12.68 -12.84 -6.20
CA ASN A 6 -11.22 -12.86 -6.25
C ASN A 6 -10.62 -11.77 -5.38
N ASP A 7 -11.17 -10.55 -5.41
CA ASP A 7 -10.74 -9.45 -4.53
C ASP A 7 -10.91 -9.80 -3.06
N LEU A 8 -12.04 -10.41 -2.69
CA LEU A 8 -12.32 -10.81 -1.31
C LEU A 8 -11.34 -11.91 -0.84
N VAL A 9 -11.02 -12.87 -1.71
CA VAL A 9 -10.06 -13.94 -1.39
C VAL A 9 -8.66 -13.37 -1.18
N THR A 10 -8.20 -12.48 -2.05
CA THR A 10 -6.87 -11.87 -1.95
C THR A 10 -6.75 -11.01 -0.68
N LYS A 11 -7.74 -10.16 -0.40
CA LYS A 11 -7.78 -9.36 0.84
C LYS A 11 -7.75 -10.21 2.10
N ASN A 12 -8.53 -11.29 2.13
CA ASN A 12 -8.54 -12.20 3.27
C ASN A 12 -7.19 -12.89 3.46
N PHE A 13 -6.54 -13.30 2.37
CA PHE A 13 -5.25 -13.96 2.41
C PHE A 13 -4.15 -13.04 2.94
N GLU A 14 -4.08 -11.81 2.44
CA GLU A 14 -3.11 -10.80 2.88
C GLU A 14 -3.38 -10.27 4.31
N ALA A 15 -4.59 -10.45 4.82
CA ALA A 15 -4.92 -10.09 6.20
C ALA A 15 -4.25 -10.98 7.24
N PHE A 16 -3.82 -12.20 6.87
CA PHE A 16 -3.05 -13.07 7.75
C PHE A 16 -1.70 -12.42 8.09
N PRO A 17 -1.32 -12.35 9.38
CA PRO A 17 -0.10 -11.64 9.80
C PRO A 17 1.19 -12.20 9.19
N ASP A 18 1.27 -13.49 8.96
CA ASP A 18 2.43 -14.16 8.34
C ASP A 18 2.57 -13.81 6.86
N VAL A 19 1.46 -13.76 6.12
CA VAL A 19 1.45 -13.34 4.71
C VAL A 19 1.76 -11.85 4.59
N ALA A 20 1.18 -11.01 5.45
CA ALA A 20 1.46 -9.57 5.46
C ALA A 20 2.95 -9.31 5.77
N ALA A 21 3.52 -9.99 6.79
CA ALA A 21 4.94 -9.88 7.11
C ALA A 21 5.84 -10.31 5.93
N ASP A 22 5.48 -11.41 5.26
CA ASP A 22 6.23 -11.91 4.11
C ASP A 22 6.20 -10.92 2.93
N ILE A 23 5.04 -10.32 2.62
CA ILE A 23 4.91 -9.29 1.59
C ILE A 23 5.81 -8.08 1.93
N ILE A 24 5.73 -7.58 3.16
CA ILE A 24 6.54 -6.45 3.63
C ILE A 24 8.03 -6.78 3.52
N ASN A 25 8.45 -7.94 4.02
CA ASN A 25 9.84 -8.36 3.98
C ASN A 25 10.36 -8.57 2.55
N ALA A 26 9.60 -9.23 1.70
CA ALA A 26 10.01 -9.51 0.33
C ALA A 26 10.17 -8.24 -0.51
N LEU A 27 9.25 -7.26 -0.34
CA LEU A 27 9.20 -6.07 -1.17
C LEU A 27 10.01 -4.89 -0.61
N LEU A 28 10.07 -4.72 0.71
CA LEU A 28 10.73 -3.58 1.36
C LEU A 28 12.09 -3.93 1.97
N HIS A 29 12.29 -5.17 2.41
CA HIS A 29 13.49 -5.60 3.13
C HIS A 29 14.31 -6.65 2.37
N ASN A 30 14.15 -6.75 1.05
CA ASN A 30 14.90 -7.69 0.18
C ASN A 30 14.77 -9.17 0.57
N GLY A 31 13.69 -9.55 1.29
CA GLY A 31 13.46 -10.90 1.81
C GLY A 31 14.10 -11.17 3.17
N GLU A 32 14.74 -10.18 3.79
CA GLU A 32 15.23 -10.29 5.15
C GLU A 32 14.03 -10.31 6.13
N ASN A 33 14.09 -11.17 7.14
CA ASN A 33 13.01 -11.31 8.13
C ASN A 33 13.10 -10.20 9.19
N VAL A 34 12.75 -8.98 8.79
CA VAL A 34 12.74 -7.76 9.63
C VAL A 34 11.42 -7.63 10.37
N VAL A 35 10.32 -7.81 9.65
CA VAL A 35 8.95 -7.76 10.20
C VAL A 35 8.48 -9.18 10.44
N THR A 36 7.96 -9.46 11.64
CA THR A 36 7.45 -10.78 12.00
C THR A 36 5.95 -10.72 12.26
N LYS A 37 5.26 -11.85 12.15
CA LYS A 37 3.82 -11.94 12.41
C LYS A 37 3.46 -11.58 13.86
N GLU A 38 4.39 -11.80 14.79
CA GLU A 38 4.21 -11.52 16.22
C GLU A 38 4.20 -10.02 16.52
N ASN A 39 4.90 -9.22 15.72
CA ASN A 39 4.94 -7.77 15.90
C ASN A 39 3.99 -7.01 14.98
N LEU A 40 3.19 -7.71 14.15
CA LEU A 40 2.14 -7.09 13.35
C LEU A 40 0.79 -7.15 14.06
N MET A 41 0.19 -5.99 14.25
CA MET A 41 -1.16 -5.85 14.78
C MET A 41 -2.11 -5.25 13.73
N PRO A 42 -3.40 -5.61 13.75
CA PRO A 42 -4.39 -4.94 12.90
C PRO A 42 -4.38 -3.42 13.14
N ALA A 43 -4.42 -2.65 12.07
CA ALA A 43 -4.62 -1.21 12.08
C ALA A 43 -5.97 -0.87 11.43
N PRO A 44 -6.56 0.31 11.70
CA PRO A 44 -7.76 0.75 11.02
C PRO A 44 -7.55 0.81 9.50
N THR A 45 -8.49 0.25 8.77
CA THR A 45 -8.51 0.28 7.30
C THR A 45 -9.40 1.38 6.74
N GLU A 46 -10.15 2.04 7.61
CA GLU A 46 -11.12 3.07 7.26
C GLU A 46 -10.70 4.42 7.82
N SER A 47 -10.78 5.45 7.00
CA SER A 47 -10.78 6.83 7.46
C SER A 47 -12.05 7.53 6.96
N ILE A 48 -12.66 8.32 7.84
CA ILE A 48 -13.89 9.05 7.56
C ILE A 48 -13.54 10.53 7.42
N TYR A 49 -13.92 11.14 6.32
CA TYR A 49 -13.82 12.59 6.16
C TYR A 49 -15.15 13.18 5.65
N GLU A 50 -15.40 14.42 6.05
CA GLU A 50 -16.55 15.17 5.58
C GLU A 50 -16.18 15.91 4.28
N ASP A 51 -16.91 15.66 3.20
CA ASP A 51 -16.70 16.36 1.93
C ASP A 51 -17.46 17.71 1.90
N LYS A 52 -17.26 18.48 0.82
CA LYS A 52 -17.91 19.80 0.63
C LYS A 52 -19.43 19.75 0.63
N THR A 53 -20.05 18.58 0.46
CA THR A 53 -21.49 18.37 0.50
C THR A 53 -21.99 17.96 1.88
N LYS A 54 -21.11 17.97 2.89
CA LYS A 54 -21.35 17.45 4.25
C LYS A 54 -21.71 15.97 4.27
N MET A 55 -21.34 15.23 3.23
CA MET A 55 -21.46 13.78 3.22
C MET A 55 -20.19 13.15 3.79
N LEU A 56 -20.37 12.26 4.76
CA LEU A 56 -19.30 11.42 5.27
C LEU A 56 -18.88 10.44 4.17
N ARG A 57 -17.60 10.46 3.83
CA ARG A 57 -17.02 9.52 2.88
C ARG A 57 -16.03 8.61 3.60
N ASN A 58 -16.21 7.31 3.41
CA ASN A 58 -15.28 6.31 3.89
C ASN A 58 -14.16 6.13 2.87
N GLN A 59 -12.94 6.20 3.35
CA GLN A 59 -11.76 5.75 2.62
C GLN A 59 -11.37 4.38 3.16
N LEU A 60 -11.24 3.41 2.26
CA LEU A 60 -10.97 2.01 2.61
C LEU A 60 -9.63 1.58 2.02
N GLU A 61 -8.78 1.03 2.88
CA GLU A 61 -7.62 0.24 2.49
C GLU A 61 -7.97 -1.25 2.57
N ASP A 62 -7.28 -2.07 1.78
CA ASP A 62 -7.57 -3.49 1.78
C ASP A 62 -7.03 -4.16 3.04
N VAL A 63 -5.80 -3.83 3.41
CA VAL A 63 -5.15 -4.32 4.64
C VAL A 63 -4.34 -3.19 5.25
N ALA A 64 -4.48 -3.00 6.57
CA ALA A 64 -3.63 -2.11 7.34
C ALA A 64 -3.06 -2.84 8.56
N LYS A 65 -1.77 -2.64 8.82
CA LYS A 65 -1.05 -3.26 9.94
C LYS A 65 -0.17 -2.23 10.65
N TYR A 66 -0.16 -2.28 11.98
CA TYR A 66 0.86 -1.65 12.80
C TYR A 66 2.01 -2.62 13.04
N GLU A 67 3.23 -2.18 12.85
CA GLU A 67 4.41 -2.84 13.35
C GLU A 67 4.69 -2.32 14.76
N MET A 68 4.75 -3.23 15.71
CA MET A 68 5.02 -2.93 17.11
C MET A 68 6.48 -3.22 17.47
N ALA A 69 7.11 -2.31 18.21
CA ALA A 69 8.42 -2.51 18.80
C ALA A 69 8.43 -1.85 20.19
N ASP A 70 8.89 -2.56 21.21
CA ASP A 70 9.00 -2.07 22.59
C ASP A 70 7.69 -1.46 23.14
N GLY A 71 6.55 -2.04 22.74
CA GLY A 71 5.22 -1.59 23.16
C GLY A 71 4.73 -0.32 22.45
N GLN A 72 5.44 0.17 21.43
CA GLN A 72 5.08 1.34 20.64
C GLN A 72 4.87 0.99 19.16
N ILE A 73 4.10 1.80 18.46
CA ILE A 73 3.95 1.68 17.01
C ILE A 73 5.23 2.22 16.35
N ARG A 74 5.94 1.36 15.63
CA ARG A 74 7.13 1.70 14.86
C ARG A 74 6.79 2.19 13.47
N ALA A 75 5.80 1.57 12.83
CA ALA A 75 5.34 1.91 11.48
C ALA A 75 3.89 1.47 11.27
N GLN A 76 3.22 2.06 10.30
CA GLN A 76 1.94 1.60 9.76
C GLN A 76 2.13 1.23 8.29
N TYR A 77 1.77 0.01 7.92
CA TYR A 77 1.73 -0.46 6.54
C TYR A 77 0.28 -0.46 6.06
N MET A 78 0.05 0.18 4.92
CA MET A 78 -1.24 0.23 4.23
C MET A 78 -1.08 -0.46 2.88
N ILE A 79 -1.72 -1.62 2.71
CA ILE A 79 -1.61 -2.46 1.52
C ILE A 79 -2.92 -2.35 0.75
N ALA A 80 -2.83 -1.93 -0.51
CA ALA A 80 -3.96 -1.82 -1.41
C ALA A 80 -3.77 -2.69 -2.65
N ASN A 81 -4.79 -3.45 -3.00
CA ASN A 81 -4.83 -4.26 -4.20
C ASN A 81 -5.47 -3.48 -5.36
N GLN A 82 -4.83 -3.52 -6.53
CA GLN A 82 -5.34 -2.92 -7.75
C GLN A 82 -5.32 -3.95 -8.88
N THR A 83 -6.45 -4.14 -9.53
CA THR A 83 -6.58 -5.01 -10.72
C THR A 83 -6.68 -4.20 -12.02
N THR A 84 -7.00 -2.91 -11.89
CA THR A 84 -7.09 -1.96 -13.00
C THR A 84 -6.24 -0.74 -12.71
N MET A 85 -5.70 -0.12 -13.75
CA MET A 85 -4.90 1.09 -13.63
C MET A 85 -5.76 2.27 -13.17
N ASP A 86 -5.31 2.96 -12.12
CA ASP A 86 -5.89 4.21 -11.65
C ASP A 86 -4.85 5.33 -11.81
N THR A 87 -5.02 6.15 -12.84
CA THR A 87 -4.08 7.24 -13.17
C THR A 87 -4.02 8.35 -12.12
N LYS A 88 -4.96 8.38 -11.18
CA LYS A 88 -5.03 9.36 -10.08
C LYS A 88 -4.76 8.74 -8.69
N ILE A 89 -4.22 7.53 -8.66
CA ILE A 89 -3.97 6.80 -7.41
C ILE A 89 -3.13 7.59 -6.42
N VAL A 90 -2.18 8.39 -6.90
CA VAL A 90 -1.33 9.25 -6.06
C VAL A 90 -2.18 10.22 -5.21
N LEU A 91 -3.20 10.85 -5.81
CA LEU A 91 -4.08 11.78 -5.08
C LEU A 91 -4.93 11.06 -4.04
N ARG A 92 -5.42 9.88 -4.39
CA ARG A 92 -6.20 9.05 -3.46
C ARG A 92 -5.36 8.63 -2.27
N LYS A 93 -4.13 8.15 -2.53
CA LYS A 93 -3.21 7.69 -1.48
C LYS A 93 -2.69 8.84 -0.61
N ALA A 94 -2.41 10.01 -1.19
CA ALA A 94 -2.11 11.21 -0.42
C ALA A 94 -3.21 11.56 0.60
N GLY A 95 -4.47 11.35 0.21
CA GLY A 95 -5.61 11.52 1.11
C GLY A 95 -5.60 10.54 2.29
N TYR A 96 -5.31 9.26 2.05
CA TYR A 96 -5.23 8.23 3.10
C TYR A 96 -4.08 8.49 4.06
N THR A 97 -2.89 8.70 3.54
CA THR A 97 -1.70 9.03 4.34
C THR A 97 -1.94 10.31 5.16
N GLY A 98 -2.55 11.33 4.55
CA GLY A 98 -2.90 12.58 5.23
C GLY A 98 -3.90 12.39 6.36
N ALA A 99 -4.89 11.51 6.18
CA ALA A 99 -5.85 11.16 7.23
C ALA A 99 -5.18 10.44 8.40
N GLY A 100 -4.29 9.47 8.13
CA GLY A 100 -3.52 8.78 9.15
C GLY A 100 -2.60 9.72 9.95
N TYR A 101 -1.91 10.67 9.30
CA TYR A 101 -1.12 11.67 10.02
C TYR A 101 -1.97 12.65 10.81
N ARG A 102 -3.19 12.97 10.35
CA ARG A 102 -4.14 13.78 11.12
C ARG A 102 -4.56 13.08 12.40
N GLU A 103 -4.84 11.79 12.36
CA GLU A 103 -5.17 11.01 13.56
C GLU A 103 -4.03 11.02 14.59
N GLN A 104 -2.78 10.92 14.11
CA GLN A 104 -1.60 11.06 14.98
C GLN A 104 -1.51 12.47 15.59
N TYR A 105 -1.74 13.52 14.78
CA TYR A 105 -1.74 14.91 15.23
C TYR A 105 -2.84 15.19 16.28
N GLU A 106 -4.03 14.60 16.11
CA GLU A 106 -5.16 14.73 17.05
C GLU A 106 -4.96 13.92 18.35
N GLY A 107 -3.86 13.20 18.49
CA GLY A 107 -3.55 12.41 19.67
C GLY A 107 -4.37 11.14 19.84
N LYS A 108 -5.03 10.68 18.75
CA LYS A 108 -5.75 9.40 18.73
C LYS A 108 -4.81 8.19 18.70
N ALA A 109 -3.54 8.44 18.39
CA ALA A 109 -2.49 7.44 18.38
C ALA A 109 -1.41 7.76 19.41
N THR A 110 -0.75 6.74 19.93
CA THR A 110 0.40 6.90 20.83
C THR A 110 1.67 7.13 20.00
N GLY A 111 2.15 8.38 19.99
CA GLY A 111 3.38 8.75 19.32
C GLY A 111 3.21 9.09 17.83
N THR A 112 4.33 9.35 17.17
CA THR A 112 4.43 9.66 15.75
C THR A 112 5.20 8.56 15.05
N TYR A 113 4.65 8.01 13.97
CA TYR A 113 5.24 6.89 13.22
C TYR A 113 5.02 7.08 11.71
N PRO A 114 5.91 6.53 10.87
CA PRO A 114 5.76 6.58 9.42
C PRO A 114 4.59 5.73 8.95
N ILE A 115 3.92 6.19 7.89
CA ILE A 115 2.90 5.46 7.15
C ILE A 115 3.50 5.06 5.81
N ILE A 116 3.50 3.77 5.52
CA ILE A 116 4.05 3.19 4.30
C ILE A 116 2.90 2.67 3.45
N GLU A 117 2.69 3.28 2.29
CA GLU A 117 1.69 2.88 1.31
C GLU A 117 2.30 1.88 0.32
N MET A 118 1.66 0.72 0.18
CA MET A 118 2.06 -0.35 -0.73
C MET A 118 0.91 -0.66 -1.69
N ILE A 119 1.13 -0.55 -2.99
CA ILE A 119 0.14 -0.88 -4.01
C ILE A 119 0.56 -2.15 -4.72
N LEU A 120 -0.20 -3.21 -4.54
CA LEU A 120 -0.02 -4.48 -5.22
C LEU A 120 -0.90 -4.51 -6.47
N TYR A 121 -0.27 -4.35 -7.62
CA TYR A 121 -0.97 -4.31 -8.90
C TYR A 121 -1.00 -5.69 -9.55
N TRP A 122 -2.19 -6.23 -9.77
CA TRP A 122 -2.46 -7.56 -10.31
C TRP A 122 -2.94 -7.57 -11.76
N GLY A 123 -2.99 -6.38 -12.40
CA GLY A 123 -3.45 -6.22 -13.78
C GLY A 123 -2.57 -6.94 -14.79
N LYS A 124 -3.14 -7.17 -15.98
CA LYS A 124 -2.43 -7.80 -17.12
C LYS A 124 -1.59 -6.81 -17.94
N GLU A 125 -1.92 -5.55 -17.86
CA GLU A 125 -1.18 -4.49 -18.55
C GLU A 125 -0.12 -3.93 -17.62
N HIS A 126 1.00 -3.45 -18.18
CA HIS A 126 2.01 -2.77 -17.39
C HIS A 126 1.49 -1.45 -16.84
N TRP A 127 1.85 -1.13 -15.59
CA TRP A 127 1.49 0.14 -14.98
C TRP A 127 2.19 1.30 -15.68
N GLU A 128 1.42 2.33 -16.08
CA GLU A 128 1.99 3.58 -16.56
C GLU A 128 2.72 4.31 -15.41
N LYS A 129 3.89 4.91 -15.75
CA LYS A 129 4.86 5.46 -14.78
C LYS A 129 4.42 6.75 -14.09
N ARG A 130 3.18 6.86 -13.60
CA ARG A 130 2.73 8.02 -12.83
C ARG A 130 2.56 7.64 -11.36
N ALA A 131 3.67 7.62 -10.64
CA ALA A 131 3.73 7.20 -9.24
C ALA A 131 4.03 8.36 -8.27
N GLY A 132 4.05 9.60 -8.72
CA GLY A 132 4.31 10.78 -7.90
C GLY A 132 3.51 12.02 -8.35
N ILE A 133 3.41 13.01 -7.46
CA ILE A 133 2.75 14.30 -7.75
C ILE A 133 3.48 15.03 -8.88
N HIS A 134 4.81 15.00 -8.89
CA HIS A 134 5.60 15.64 -9.94
C HIS A 134 5.34 15.03 -11.33
N GLU A 135 5.15 13.72 -11.42
CA GLU A 135 4.82 13.04 -12.66
C GLU A 135 3.36 13.30 -13.07
N LEU A 136 2.44 13.33 -12.11
CA LEU A 136 1.02 13.57 -12.36
C LEU A 136 0.76 15.00 -12.85
N CYS A 137 1.51 15.96 -12.34
CA CYS A 137 1.35 17.38 -12.62
C CYS A 137 2.48 17.97 -13.49
N CYS A 138 3.28 17.14 -14.16
CA CYS A 138 4.53 17.55 -14.79
C CYS A 138 4.40 18.75 -15.74
N GLU A 139 3.31 18.85 -16.49
CA GLU A 139 3.05 19.95 -17.43
C GLU A 139 2.56 21.25 -16.77
N LYS A 140 2.21 21.20 -15.48
CA LYS A 140 1.62 22.31 -14.71
C LYS A 140 2.52 22.85 -13.62
N ILE A 141 3.67 22.23 -13.37
CA ILE A 141 4.62 22.67 -12.37
C ILE A 141 5.73 23.45 -13.09
N PRO A 142 5.77 24.79 -12.98
CA PRO A 142 6.91 25.57 -13.46
C PRO A 142 8.21 25.11 -12.80
N GLU A 143 9.31 25.09 -13.56
CA GLU A 143 10.59 24.55 -13.09
C GLU A 143 11.07 25.26 -11.81
N GLU A 144 10.88 26.57 -11.71
CA GLU A 144 11.25 27.38 -10.55
C GLU A 144 10.43 27.05 -9.29
N LEU A 145 9.22 26.50 -9.44
CA LEU A 145 8.34 26.11 -8.34
C LEU A 145 8.50 24.64 -7.96
N ARG A 146 9.13 23.81 -8.79
CA ARG A 146 9.23 22.37 -8.61
C ARG A 146 9.82 21.97 -7.25
N LYS A 147 10.81 22.71 -6.76
CA LYS A 147 11.47 22.48 -5.47
C LYS A 147 10.58 22.78 -4.24
N TYR A 148 9.47 23.50 -4.46
CA TYR A 148 8.52 23.84 -3.39
C TYR A 148 7.26 22.96 -3.41
N VAL A 149 7.13 22.09 -4.39
CA VAL A 149 6.04 21.12 -4.47
C VAL A 149 6.54 19.79 -3.93
N ASP A 150 5.98 19.33 -2.80
CA ASP A 150 6.31 18.03 -2.25
C ASP A 150 5.88 16.91 -3.21
N ASP A 151 6.83 16.04 -3.53
CA ASP A 151 6.58 14.91 -4.42
C ASP A 151 6.09 13.70 -3.62
N ILE A 152 4.80 13.69 -3.29
CA ILE A 152 4.17 12.54 -2.66
C ILE A 152 4.22 11.38 -3.65
N LYS A 153 4.95 10.32 -3.29
CA LYS A 153 5.13 9.13 -4.10
C LYS A 153 4.33 7.96 -3.55
N VAL A 154 3.87 7.11 -4.45
CA VAL A 154 3.32 5.79 -4.12
C VAL A 154 4.23 4.70 -4.65
N HIS A 155 4.32 3.58 -3.92
CA HIS A 155 5.12 2.44 -4.33
C HIS A 155 4.19 1.38 -4.92
N ILE A 156 4.42 1.06 -6.20
CA ILE A 156 3.59 0.14 -6.97
C ILE A 156 4.44 -1.06 -7.37
N TRP A 157 3.97 -2.25 -7.00
CA TRP A 157 4.56 -3.51 -7.42
C TRP A 157 3.62 -4.21 -8.39
N GLU A 158 4.09 -4.43 -9.62
CA GLU A 158 3.39 -5.21 -10.62
C GLU A 158 3.54 -6.71 -10.29
N MET A 159 2.64 -7.22 -9.46
CA MET A 159 2.77 -8.55 -8.85
C MET A 159 2.88 -9.68 -9.87
N ARG A 160 2.22 -9.53 -11.02
CA ARG A 160 2.28 -10.47 -12.14
C ARG A 160 3.66 -10.48 -12.82
N TYR A 161 4.35 -9.37 -12.81
CA TYR A 161 5.61 -9.13 -13.52
C TYR A 161 6.83 -9.04 -12.59
N LEU A 162 6.68 -9.44 -11.33
CA LEU A 162 7.81 -9.47 -10.41
C LEU A 162 8.91 -10.40 -10.96
N PRO A 163 10.16 -9.90 -11.03
CA PRO A 163 11.30 -10.73 -11.43
C PRO A 163 11.43 -11.96 -10.56
N ARG A 164 11.87 -13.09 -11.14
CA ARG A 164 12.07 -14.35 -10.41
C ARG A 164 12.85 -14.14 -9.09
N LYS A 165 13.94 -13.38 -9.14
CA LYS A 165 14.76 -13.04 -7.96
C LYS A 165 13.95 -12.35 -6.83
N VAL A 166 12.92 -11.58 -7.17
CA VAL A 166 12.04 -10.94 -6.18
C VAL A 166 11.01 -11.93 -5.67
N ARG A 167 10.41 -12.75 -6.55
CA ARG A 167 9.47 -13.80 -6.13
C ARG A 167 10.13 -14.82 -5.18
N GLU A 168 11.41 -15.12 -5.38
CA GLU A 168 12.21 -16.02 -4.52
C GLU A 168 12.41 -15.49 -3.08
N ARG A 169 12.09 -14.25 -2.81
CA ARG A 169 12.12 -13.65 -1.45
C ARG A 169 10.88 -13.96 -0.63
N PHE A 170 9.80 -14.42 -1.29
CA PHE A 170 8.57 -14.80 -0.60
C PHE A 170 8.68 -16.20 -0.04
N HIS A 171 8.31 -16.37 1.22
CA HIS A 171 8.38 -17.63 1.95
C HIS A 171 6.99 -18.20 2.31
N SER A 172 5.93 -17.40 2.19
CA SER A 172 4.55 -17.82 2.37
C SER A 172 3.95 -18.42 1.07
N ASP A 173 2.70 -18.87 1.15
CA ASP A 173 1.93 -19.34 -0.01
C ASP A 173 1.74 -18.26 -1.09
N MET A 174 2.00 -17.00 -0.78
CA MET A 174 2.06 -15.92 -1.77
C MET A 174 3.03 -16.26 -2.91
N ARG A 175 4.12 -16.95 -2.62
CA ARG A 175 5.07 -17.41 -3.63
C ARG A 175 4.41 -18.28 -4.70
N ILE A 176 3.53 -19.20 -4.30
CA ILE A 176 2.82 -20.10 -5.22
C ILE A 176 1.93 -19.28 -6.17
N VAL A 177 1.21 -18.29 -5.62
CA VAL A 177 0.37 -17.39 -6.41
C VAL A 177 1.18 -16.63 -7.44
N LEU A 178 2.32 -16.06 -7.02
CA LEU A 178 3.19 -15.28 -7.89
C LEU A 178 3.84 -16.10 -9.00
N ASP A 179 4.30 -17.31 -8.71
CA ASP A 179 4.88 -18.20 -9.71
C ASP A 179 3.83 -18.65 -10.72
N TYR A 180 2.62 -19.03 -10.27
CA TYR A 180 1.51 -19.35 -11.15
C TYR A 180 1.12 -18.21 -12.10
N LEU A 181 1.07 -16.97 -11.59
CA LEU A 181 0.75 -15.79 -12.39
C LEU A 181 1.84 -15.46 -13.42
N ALA A 182 3.10 -15.71 -13.07
CA ALA A 182 4.24 -15.45 -13.98
C ALA A 182 4.33 -16.47 -15.11
N GLU A 183 3.89 -17.73 -14.91
CA GLU A 183 3.86 -18.78 -15.95
C GLU A 183 2.73 -18.57 -16.98
N GLY A 184 1.72 -17.81 -16.62
CA GLY A 184 0.57 -17.53 -17.49
C GLY A 184 0.68 -16.24 -18.33
N ASN A 185 1.87 -15.63 -18.40
CA ASN A 185 2.14 -14.40 -19.17
C ASN A 185 2.84 -14.67 -20.49
#